data_46e88ab8859cf365e844abb143491153
#
_entry.id   46e88ab8859cf365e844abb143491153
#
_cell.length_a   1.000
_cell.length_b   1.000
_cell.length_c   1.000
_cell.angle_alpha   90.00
_cell.angle_beta   90.00
_cell.angle_gamma   90.00
#
_symmetry.space_group_name_H-M   'P 1'
#
loop_
_entity.id
_entity.type
_entity.pdbx_description
1 polymer ?
#
loop_
_entity_poly.entity_id
_entity_poly.type
_entity_poly.pdbx_seq_one_letter_code
_entity_poly.pdbx_strand_id
1 'polypeptide(L)'
;TEIYTLSLHDALPIWEFVFSRTSVGFDGLLNYYKGRNEVCDLEIEKAFMEHVGWNELLPKPYFIDADKTLFEHFSDVTREGITIAAPGFYAPQGRWVRLEPQDAELNAKIESFGYHGRRITNFEMEGSALAGLAALMGHRAATICTIIAQRIAQNVDTDYKPFVRKMISTALDKLAVLK
;
A
#
# COMPACT_ATOMS: atom_id res chain seq x y z
N THR A 1 4.39 2.11 -15.75
CA THR A 1 4.66 2.85 -14.50
C THR A 1 5.53 1.95 -13.65
N GLU A 2 6.78 2.35 -13.40
CA GLU A 2 7.68 1.59 -12.53
C GLU A 2 7.29 1.89 -11.08
N ILE A 3 6.71 0.91 -10.39
CA ILE A 3 6.27 1.04 -9.01
C ILE A 3 7.44 0.63 -8.11
N TYR A 4 8.10 1.60 -7.52
CA TYR A 4 9.15 1.36 -6.53
C TYR A 4 8.52 1.14 -5.16
N THR A 5 8.56 -0.07 -4.67
CA THR A 5 7.95 -0.43 -3.39
C THR A 5 9.01 -0.55 -2.30
N LEU A 6 8.82 0.18 -1.20
CA LEU A 6 9.67 0.16 -0.01
C LEU A 6 8.98 -0.58 1.13
N SER A 7 9.64 -1.60 1.66
CA SER A 7 9.22 -2.23 2.90
C SER A 7 9.42 -1.29 4.09
N LEU A 8 8.44 -1.25 4.99
CA LEU A 8 8.52 -0.59 6.30
C LEU A 8 9.10 -1.48 7.38
N HIS A 9 9.09 -2.81 7.17
CA HIS A 9 9.61 -3.79 8.13
C HIS A 9 10.75 -4.61 7.55
N ASP A 10 11.76 -4.90 8.36
CA ASP A 10 12.85 -5.83 8.03
C ASP A 10 12.34 -7.27 7.81
N ALA A 11 11.10 -7.57 8.21
CA ALA A 11 10.47 -8.87 8.08
C ALA A 11 10.05 -9.24 6.64
N LEU A 12 10.02 -8.28 5.70
CA LEU A 12 9.74 -8.57 4.30
C LEU A 12 11.04 -8.66 3.51
N PRO A 13 11.44 -9.86 3.08
CA PRO A 13 12.61 -10.02 2.23
C PRO A 13 12.50 -9.21 0.95
N ILE A 14 13.63 -8.68 0.47
CA ILE A 14 13.71 -8.13 -0.89
C ILE A 14 13.28 -9.24 -1.86
N TRP A 15 12.52 -8.87 -2.88
CA TRP A 15 11.95 -9.74 -3.92
C TRP A 15 10.71 -10.54 -3.52
N GLU A 16 10.17 -10.33 -2.33
CA GLU A 16 8.88 -10.90 -1.98
C GLU A 16 7.74 -10.19 -2.72
N PHE A 17 6.70 -10.95 -3.09
CA PHE A 17 5.50 -10.41 -3.69
C PHE A 17 4.49 -10.13 -2.57
N VAL A 18 4.08 -8.89 -2.46
CA VAL A 18 3.06 -8.44 -1.49
C VAL A 18 1.77 -8.14 -2.24
N PHE A 19 0.70 -8.81 -1.85
CA PHE A 19 -0.66 -8.45 -2.26
C PHE A 19 -1.18 -7.37 -1.31
N SER A 20 -1.53 -6.22 -1.85
CA SER A 20 -2.13 -5.12 -1.10
C SER A 20 -3.56 -5.50 -0.68
N ARG A 21 -3.67 -6.30 0.39
CA ARG A 21 -4.97 -6.74 0.93
C ARG A 21 -5.83 -5.54 1.31
N THR A 22 -5.19 -4.52 1.87
CA THR A 22 -5.78 -3.22 2.15
C THR A 22 -4.85 -2.15 1.59
N SER A 23 -5.37 -1.23 0.81
CA SER A 23 -4.66 -0.06 0.32
C SER A 23 -5.05 1.17 1.13
N VAL A 24 -4.07 2.01 1.46
CA VAL A 24 -4.26 3.26 2.22
C VAL A 24 -3.95 4.43 1.33
N GLY A 25 -4.92 5.29 1.05
CA GLY A 25 -4.69 6.50 0.25
C GLY A 25 -4.37 7.71 1.13
N PHE A 26 -3.14 8.21 1.02
CA PHE A 26 -2.74 9.47 1.64
C PHE A 26 -3.07 10.68 0.77
N ASP A 27 -3.50 10.46 -0.46
CA ASP A 27 -3.91 11.50 -1.42
C ASP A 27 -5.30 12.09 -1.13
N GLY A 28 -6.13 11.38 -0.36
CA GLY A 28 -7.50 11.78 -0.05
C GLY A 28 -8.45 11.72 -1.26
N LEU A 29 -8.07 11.07 -2.36
CA LEU A 29 -8.84 11.08 -3.61
C LEU A 29 -10.29 10.65 -3.42
N LEU A 30 -10.54 9.57 -2.68
CA LEU A 30 -11.90 9.07 -2.51
C LEU A 30 -12.82 10.01 -1.73
N ASN A 31 -12.26 10.96 -0.97
CA ASN A 31 -13.06 11.93 -0.23
C ASN A 31 -13.86 12.89 -1.14
N TYR A 32 -13.52 12.95 -2.44
CA TYR A 32 -14.25 13.72 -3.44
C TYR A 32 -15.46 12.98 -4.02
N TYR A 33 -15.65 11.68 -3.74
CA TYR A 33 -16.70 10.87 -4.36
C TYR A 33 -17.81 10.47 -3.39
N LYS A 34 -19.05 10.50 -3.87
CA LYS A 34 -20.19 9.91 -3.16
C LYS A 34 -20.02 8.39 -3.05
N GLY A 35 -20.54 7.81 -1.96
CA GLY A 35 -20.42 6.36 -1.72
C GLY A 35 -19.08 5.94 -1.10
N ARG A 36 -18.16 6.85 -0.90
CA ARG A 36 -16.85 6.57 -0.29
C ARG A 36 -16.96 5.77 1.02
N ASN A 37 -17.88 6.15 1.91
CA ASN A 37 -18.06 5.49 3.21
C ASN A 37 -18.68 4.08 3.10
N GLU A 38 -19.21 3.71 1.94
CA GLU A 38 -19.78 2.37 1.70
C GLU A 38 -18.69 1.35 1.33
N VAL A 39 -17.56 1.84 0.81
CA VAL A 39 -16.45 1.01 0.33
C VAL A 39 -15.20 1.09 1.20
N CYS A 40 -15.07 2.11 2.05
CA CYS A 40 -13.91 2.28 2.93
C CYS A 40 -14.16 1.71 4.33
N ASP A 41 -13.12 1.18 4.94
CA ASP A 41 -13.12 0.75 6.34
C ASP A 41 -12.90 1.96 7.27
N LEU A 42 -14.01 2.50 7.80
CA LEU A 42 -14.00 3.70 8.64
C LEU A 42 -13.41 3.48 10.03
N GLU A 43 -13.42 2.23 10.51
CA GLU A 43 -12.90 1.89 11.84
C GLU A 43 -11.38 1.90 11.85
N ILE A 44 -10.75 1.26 10.86
CA ILE A 44 -9.28 1.29 10.73
C ILE A 44 -8.78 2.71 10.40
N GLU A 45 -9.53 3.51 9.62
CA GLU A 45 -9.20 4.92 9.38
C GLU A 45 -9.08 5.70 10.68
N LYS A 46 -10.12 5.59 11.52
CA LYS A 46 -10.15 6.27 12.81
C LYS A 46 -9.01 5.81 13.71
N ALA A 47 -8.82 4.49 13.85
CA ALA A 47 -7.76 3.91 14.67
C ALA A 47 -6.37 4.35 14.20
N PHE A 48 -6.15 4.38 12.87
CA PHE A 48 -4.89 4.83 12.28
C PHE A 48 -4.62 6.30 12.58
N MET A 49 -5.59 7.17 12.32
CA MET A 49 -5.43 8.62 12.54
C MET A 49 -5.16 8.95 14.01
N GLU A 50 -5.85 8.25 14.94
CA GLU A 50 -5.62 8.40 16.37
C GLU A 50 -4.21 7.91 16.77
N HIS A 51 -3.79 6.77 16.26
CA HIS A 51 -2.48 6.17 16.57
C HIS A 51 -1.31 7.06 16.11
N VAL A 52 -1.35 7.54 14.87
CA VAL A 52 -0.25 8.35 14.31
C VAL A 52 -0.33 9.81 14.69
N GLY A 53 -1.44 10.28 15.27
CA GLY A 53 -1.70 11.69 15.49
C GLY A 53 -1.78 12.45 14.14
N TRP A 54 -2.68 12.00 13.26
CA TRP A 54 -2.75 12.52 11.89
C TRP A 54 -2.89 14.04 11.83
N ASN A 55 -2.02 14.70 11.07
CA ASN A 55 -2.00 16.14 10.96
C ASN A 55 -3.18 16.65 10.12
N GLU A 56 -3.95 17.60 10.65
CA GLU A 56 -5.13 18.18 9.99
C GLU A 56 -4.82 18.93 8.69
N LEU A 57 -3.57 19.32 8.46
CA LEU A 57 -3.14 19.93 7.20
C LEU A 57 -3.06 18.90 6.05
N LEU A 58 -3.04 17.61 6.37
CA LEU A 58 -2.97 16.55 5.37
C LEU A 58 -4.38 16.09 4.97
N PRO A 59 -4.57 15.62 3.73
CA PRO A 59 -5.83 15.00 3.33
C PRO A 59 -6.18 13.85 4.27
N LYS A 60 -7.47 13.72 4.63
CA LYS A 60 -7.91 12.57 5.42
C LYS A 60 -7.59 11.26 4.69
N PRO A 61 -6.86 10.33 5.30
CA PRO A 61 -6.55 9.05 4.68
C PRO A 61 -7.81 8.20 4.52
N TYR A 62 -7.78 7.26 3.59
CA TYR A 62 -8.84 6.27 3.41
C TYR A 62 -8.25 4.87 3.29
N PHE A 63 -8.98 3.88 3.78
CA PHE A 63 -8.60 2.48 3.77
C PHE A 63 -9.59 1.69 2.93
N ILE A 64 -9.10 0.94 1.96
CA ILE A 64 -9.92 0.17 1.02
C ILE A 64 -9.37 -1.23 0.87
N ASP A 65 -10.21 -2.23 1.08
CA ASP A 65 -9.83 -3.62 0.87
C ASP A 65 -9.88 -3.96 -0.63
N ALA A 66 -8.93 -4.76 -1.06
CA ALA A 66 -8.93 -5.37 -2.39
C ALA A 66 -10.07 -6.38 -2.53
N ASP A 67 -10.44 -6.70 -3.77
CA ASP A 67 -11.42 -7.74 -4.05
C ASP A 67 -11.02 -9.08 -3.41
N LYS A 68 -11.96 -9.67 -2.67
CA LYS A 68 -11.73 -10.91 -1.92
C LYS A 68 -11.40 -12.09 -2.83
N THR A 69 -12.06 -12.18 -3.99
CA THR A 69 -11.83 -13.27 -4.95
C THR A 69 -10.40 -13.21 -5.51
N LEU A 70 -9.94 -12.00 -5.84
CA LEU A 70 -8.57 -11.79 -6.28
C LEU A 70 -7.58 -12.14 -5.17
N PHE A 71 -7.82 -11.68 -3.94
CA PHE A 71 -6.95 -12.00 -2.81
C PHE A 71 -6.83 -13.51 -2.60
N GLU A 72 -7.94 -14.24 -2.53
CA GLU A 72 -7.94 -15.70 -2.36
C GLU A 72 -7.20 -16.41 -3.50
N HIS A 73 -7.36 -15.90 -4.73
CA HIS A 73 -6.72 -16.47 -5.92
C HIS A 73 -5.20 -16.31 -5.95
N PHE A 74 -4.66 -15.24 -5.34
CA PHE A 74 -3.22 -14.95 -5.30
C PHE A 74 -2.53 -15.33 -3.98
N SER A 75 -3.26 -15.82 -2.99
CA SER A 75 -2.77 -16.05 -1.63
C SER A 75 -1.64 -17.07 -1.51
N ASP A 76 -1.51 -17.99 -2.47
CA ASP A 76 -0.47 -19.03 -2.51
C ASP A 76 0.87 -18.52 -3.10
N VAL A 77 0.86 -17.37 -3.78
CA VAL A 77 2.06 -16.81 -4.45
C VAL A 77 2.45 -15.44 -3.94
N THR A 78 1.67 -14.87 -3.01
CA THR A 78 1.91 -13.54 -2.43
C THR A 78 1.76 -13.57 -0.92
N ARG A 79 2.40 -12.63 -0.24
CA ARG A 79 2.13 -12.32 1.16
C ARG A 79 1.12 -11.18 1.24
N GLU A 80 0.16 -11.26 2.16
CA GLU A 80 -0.76 -10.14 2.39
C GLU A 80 -0.09 -8.98 3.13
N GLY A 81 -0.54 -7.76 2.83
CA GLY A 81 -0.07 -6.56 3.50
C GLY A 81 -1.07 -5.41 3.42
N ILE A 82 -0.85 -4.41 4.28
CA ILE A 82 -1.47 -3.09 4.14
C ILE A 82 -0.44 -2.21 3.42
N THR A 83 -0.80 -1.69 2.26
CA THR A 83 0.08 -0.88 1.41
C THR A 83 -0.37 0.57 1.39
N ILE A 84 0.53 1.51 1.65
CA ILE A 84 0.24 2.95 1.55
C ILE A 84 0.53 3.45 0.13
N ALA A 85 -0.48 4.04 -0.51
CA ALA A 85 -0.33 4.86 -1.70
C ALA A 85 -0.07 6.30 -1.28
N ALA A 86 1.17 6.74 -1.40
CA ALA A 86 1.60 8.08 -1.01
C ALA A 86 1.57 9.04 -2.20
N PRO A 87 1.11 10.29 -2.04
CA PRO A 87 1.01 11.26 -3.15
C PRO A 87 2.36 11.84 -3.59
N GLY A 88 3.46 11.34 -3.05
CA GLY A 88 4.80 11.78 -3.41
C GLY A 88 5.90 10.89 -2.86
N PHE A 89 7.04 10.88 -3.54
CA PHE A 89 8.18 10.02 -3.20
C PHE A 89 8.97 10.49 -1.96
N TYR A 90 9.04 11.80 -1.74
CA TYR A 90 9.85 12.38 -0.66
C TYR A 90 9.09 12.48 0.67
N ALA A 91 8.67 13.67 1.09
CA ALA A 91 8.06 13.90 2.39
C ALA A 91 6.84 13.02 2.69
N PRO A 92 5.92 12.73 1.73
CA PRO A 92 4.80 11.81 1.98
C PRO A 92 5.21 10.38 2.31
N GLN A 93 6.43 9.99 1.96
CA GLN A 93 7.03 8.71 2.33
C GLN A 93 8.13 8.87 3.40
N GLY A 94 8.23 10.04 4.05
CA GLY A 94 9.20 10.33 5.09
C GLY A 94 10.65 10.42 4.62
N ARG A 95 10.88 10.75 3.34
CA ARG A 95 12.20 11.08 2.80
C ARG A 95 12.37 12.58 2.68
N TRP A 96 13.55 13.08 2.93
CA TRP A 96 13.85 14.50 2.79
C TRP A 96 15.32 14.72 2.44
N VAL A 97 15.59 15.85 1.81
CA VAL A 97 16.94 16.26 1.40
C VAL A 97 17.27 17.63 2.01
N ARG A 98 16.43 18.63 1.76
CA ARG A 98 16.60 20.00 2.26
C ARG A 98 15.44 20.47 3.14
N LEU A 99 14.21 20.09 2.74
CA LEU A 99 13.00 20.48 3.48
C LEU A 99 12.60 19.31 4.37
N GLU A 100 12.55 19.57 5.65
CA GLU A 100 12.12 18.60 6.65
C GLU A 100 10.61 18.33 6.51
N PRO A 101 10.14 17.07 6.63
CA PRO A 101 8.72 16.76 6.69
C PRO A 101 8.05 17.43 7.86
N GLN A 102 6.76 17.73 7.74
CA GLN A 102 5.95 18.30 8.82
C GLN A 102 5.94 17.44 10.08
N ASP A 103 6.00 16.12 9.92
CA ASP A 103 6.16 15.13 10.99
C ASP A 103 7.28 14.15 10.59
N ALA A 104 8.47 14.37 11.14
CA ALA A 104 9.62 13.51 10.90
C ALA A 104 9.47 12.10 11.50
N GLU A 105 8.60 11.94 12.51
CA GLU A 105 8.34 10.68 13.21
C GLU A 105 7.18 9.88 12.58
N LEU A 106 6.52 10.40 11.56
CA LEU A 106 5.34 9.77 10.96
C LEU A 106 5.61 8.32 10.56
N ASN A 107 6.76 8.02 9.95
CA ASN A 107 7.10 6.66 9.56
C ASN A 107 7.25 5.70 10.74
N ALA A 108 7.86 6.13 11.84
CA ALA A 108 7.97 5.31 13.05
C ALA A 108 6.58 5.02 13.67
N LYS A 109 5.69 6.02 13.64
CA LYS A 109 4.30 5.84 14.08
C LYS A 109 3.54 4.89 13.17
N ILE A 110 3.71 5.01 11.83
CA ILE A 110 3.12 4.09 10.84
C ILE A 110 3.62 2.65 11.07
N GLU A 111 4.92 2.47 11.28
CA GLU A 111 5.53 1.16 11.50
C GLU A 111 4.98 0.49 12.77
N SER A 112 4.75 1.25 13.82
CA SER A 112 4.19 0.76 15.08
C SER A 112 2.68 0.47 15.01
N PHE A 113 1.98 0.93 13.96
CA PHE A 113 0.55 0.70 13.82
C PHE A 113 0.23 -0.77 13.52
N GLY A 114 -0.73 -1.30 14.27
CA GLY A 114 -1.30 -2.61 14.06
C GLY A 114 -2.81 -2.62 14.30
N TYR A 115 -3.54 -3.33 13.45
CA TYR A 115 -4.99 -3.42 13.54
C TYR A 115 -5.47 -4.84 13.24
N HIS A 116 -6.04 -5.53 14.24
CA HIS A 116 -6.48 -6.93 14.13
C HIS A 116 -5.42 -7.88 13.56
N GLY A 117 -4.16 -7.74 14.00
CA GLY A 117 -3.04 -8.57 13.54
C GLY A 117 -2.46 -8.18 12.19
N ARG A 118 -3.06 -7.23 11.47
CA ARG A 118 -2.53 -6.66 10.21
C ARG A 118 -1.59 -5.50 10.50
N ARG A 119 -0.56 -5.36 9.67
CA ARG A 119 0.41 -4.25 9.74
C ARG A 119 0.59 -3.59 8.39
N ILE A 120 1.01 -2.33 8.41
CA ILE A 120 1.42 -1.64 7.20
C ILE A 120 2.78 -2.22 6.77
N THR A 121 2.86 -2.68 5.52
CA THR A 121 3.99 -3.44 5.00
C THR A 121 4.92 -2.61 4.12
N ASN A 122 4.35 -1.76 3.27
CA ASN A 122 5.10 -1.07 2.23
C ASN A 122 4.41 0.19 1.73
N PHE A 123 5.17 0.99 0.99
CA PHE A 123 4.67 2.15 0.24
C PHE A 123 4.68 1.87 -1.26
N GLU A 124 3.71 2.43 -1.95
CA GLU A 124 3.63 2.64 -3.40
C GLU A 124 2.90 3.97 -3.68
N MET A 125 2.37 4.24 -4.86
CA MET A 125 1.86 5.57 -5.20
C MET A 125 0.51 5.60 -5.92
N GLU A 126 -0.12 4.48 -6.29
CA GLU A 126 -1.30 4.42 -7.18
C GLU A 126 -2.41 3.47 -6.70
N GLY A 127 -2.08 2.44 -5.94
CA GLY A 127 -2.96 1.30 -5.68
C GLY A 127 -4.24 1.64 -4.95
N SER A 128 -4.23 2.62 -4.04
CA SER A 128 -5.42 3.02 -3.30
C SER A 128 -6.48 3.66 -4.21
N ALA A 129 -6.04 4.50 -5.14
CA ALA A 129 -6.92 5.13 -6.13
C ALA A 129 -7.58 4.07 -7.02
N LEU A 130 -6.76 3.12 -7.51
CA LEU A 130 -7.24 2.01 -8.34
C LEU A 130 -8.28 1.16 -7.58
N ALA A 131 -7.94 0.72 -6.37
CA ALA A 131 -8.83 -0.12 -5.56
C ALA A 131 -10.14 0.61 -5.22
N GLY A 132 -10.05 1.87 -4.79
CA GLY A 132 -11.20 2.65 -4.37
C GLY A 132 -12.15 3.00 -5.52
N LEU A 133 -11.64 3.47 -6.64
CA LEU A 133 -12.46 3.80 -7.81
C LEU A 133 -13.08 2.54 -8.41
N ALA A 134 -12.35 1.43 -8.47
CA ALA A 134 -12.89 0.15 -8.91
C ALA A 134 -14.05 -0.31 -8.03
N ALA A 135 -13.89 -0.24 -6.69
CA ALA A 135 -14.96 -0.61 -5.76
C ALA A 135 -16.22 0.27 -5.94
N LEU A 136 -16.06 1.60 -6.06
CA LEU A 136 -17.16 2.53 -6.30
C LEU A 136 -17.91 2.25 -7.61
N MET A 137 -17.21 1.72 -8.62
CA MET A 137 -17.77 1.37 -9.93
C MET A 137 -18.24 -0.09 -10.02
N GLY A 138 -18.14 -0.87 -8.94
CA GLY A 138 -18.51 -2.29 -8.94
C GLY A 138 -17.55 -3.19 -9.73
N HIS A 139 -16.29 -2.76 -9.87
CA HIS A 139 -15.22 -3.54 -10.50
C HIS A 139 -14.31 -4.20 -9.45
N ARG A 140 -13.63 -5.27 -9.87
CA ARG A 140 -12.62 -5.94 -9.05
C ARG A 140 -11.24 -5.39 -9.39
N ALA A 141 -10.48 -4.98 -8.37
CA ALA A 141 -9.11 -4.54 -8.52
C ALA A 141 -8.25 -5.03 -7.36
N ALA A 142 -6.96 -5.19 -7.64
CA ALA A 142 -5.93 -5.49 -6.66
C ALA A 142 -4.59 -4.95 -7.14
N THR A 143 -3.69 -4.74 -6.19
CA THR A 143 -2.30 -4.36 -6.45
C THR A 143 -1.38 -5.43 -5.87
N ILE A 144 -0.40 -5.86 -6.67
CA ILE A 144 0.69 -6.73 -6.24
C ILE A 144 2.00 -5.95 -6.38
N CYS A 145 2.75 -5.89 -5.30
CA CYS A 145 4.01 -5.17 -5.22
C CYS A 145 5.19 -6.14 -5.12
N THR A 146 6.31 -5.83 -5.76
CA THR A 146 7.59 -6.49 -5.48
C THR A 146 8.40 -5.59 -4.56
N ILE A 147 8.86 -6.11 -3.42
CA ILE A 147 9.71 -5.37 -2.50
C ILE A 147 11.10 -5.25 -3.11
N ILE A 148 11.53 -4.02 -3.43
CA ILE A 148 12.83 -3.75 -4.06
C ILE A 148 13.82 -3.04 -3.12
N ALA A 149 13.34 -2.51 -2.01
CA ALA A 149 14.18 -1.86 -1.02
C ALA A 149 13.60 -2.01 0.39
N GLN A 150 14.48 -2.13 1.37
CA GLN A 150 14.14 -2.13 2.79
C GLN A 150 14.61 -0.81 3.39
N ARG A 151 13.72 -0.12 4.07
CA ARG A 151 14.00 1.22 4.60
C ARG A 151 14.96 1.17 5.78
N ILE A 152 14.78 0.25 6.71
CA ILE A 152 15.56 0.15 7.93
C ILE A 152 16.94 -0.47 7.64
N ALA A 153 16.97 -1.57 6.92
CA ALA A 153 18.22 -2.25 6.55
C ALA A 153 19.07 -1.48 5.53
N GLN A 154 18.56 -0.38 4.96
CA GLN A 154 19.19 0.40 3.88
C GLN A 154 19.69 -0.48 2.72
N ASN A 155 19.04 -1.61 2.53
CA ASN A 155 19.37 -2.58 1.51
C ASN A 155 18.54 -2.27 0.25
N VAL A 156 19.19 -1.91 -0.83
CA VAL A 156 18.58 -1.60 -2.12
C VAL A 156 19.24 -2.45 -3.17
N ASP A 157 18.47 -3.26 -3.88
CA ASP A 157 18.97 -3.93 -5.07
C ASP A 157 18.58 -3.13 -6.31
N THR A 158 19.55 -2.78 -7.12
CA THR A 158 19.34 -2.00 -8.34
C THR A 158 18.96 -2.86 -9.53
N ASP A 159 19.11 -4.19 -9.46
CA ASP A 159 18.71 -5.12 -10.52
C ASP A 159 17.32 -5.75 -10.24
N TYR A 160 16.32 -4.90 -10.07
CA TYR A 160 14.94 -5.33 -9.77
C TYR A 160 14.16 -5.86 -10.99
N LYS A 161 14.62 -5.58 -12.22
CA LYS A 161 13.87 -5.90 -13.46
C LYS A 161 13.53 -7.38 -13.63
N PRO A 162 14.41 -8.35 -13.35
CA PRO A 162 14.07 -9.76 -13.43
C PRO A 162 12.92 -10.17 -12.50
N PHE A 163 12.87 -9.58 -11.30
CA PHE A 163 11.85 -9.88 -10.29
C PHE A 163 10.50 -9.29 -10.64
N VAL A 164 10.48 -8.05 -11.19
CA VAL A 164 9.26 -7.46 -11.74
C VAL A 164 8.71 -8.30 -12.90
N ARG A 165 9.57 -8.78 -13.80
CA ARG A 165 9.16 -9.69 -14.89
C ARG A 165 8.58 -10.99 -14.35
N LYS A 166 9.20 -11.57 -13.32
CA LYS A 166 8.70 -12.79 -12.66
C LYS A 166 7.33 -12.52 -12.02
N MET A 167 7.15 -11.40 -11.33
CA MET A 167 5.86 -11.01 -10.76
C MET A 167 4.78 -10.90 -11.84
N ILE A 168 5.08 -10.21 -12.95
CA ILE A 168 4.15 -10.06 -14.09
C ILE A 168 3.77 -11.43 -14.66
N SER A 169 4.76 -12.30 -14.94
CA SER A 169 4.50 -13.64 -15.45
C SER A 169 3.62 -14.43 -14.49
N THR A 170 3.97 -14.47 -13.21
CA THR A 170 3.18 -15.13 -12.18
C THR A 170 1.74 -14.60 -12.12
N ALA A 171 1.57 -13.28 -12.19
CA ALA A 171 0.24 -12.67 -12.17
C ALA A 171 -0.59 -13.05 -13.41
N LEU A 172 0.01 -13.04 -14.59
CA LEU A 172 -0.66 -13.43 -15.84
C LEU A 172 -1.05 -14.92 -15.84
N ASP A 173 -0.16 -15.81 -15.39
CA ASP A 173 -0.43 -17.24 -15.28
C ASP A 173 -1.60 -17.52 -14.33
N LYS A 174 -1.64 -16.82 -13.19
CA LYS A 174 -2.75 -16.90 -12.23
C LYS A 174 -4.06 -16.38 -12.84
N LEU A 175 -4.03 -15.22 -13.50
CA LEU A 175 -5.22 -14.64 -14.12
C LEU A 175 -5.78 -15.49 -15.26
N ALA A 176 -4.92 -16.20 -16.00
CA ALA A 176 -5.35 -17.07 -17.11
C ALA A 176 -6.25 -18.24 -16.66
N VAL A 177 -6.19 -18.63 -15.39
CA VAL A 177 -7.02 -19.71 -14.81
C VAL A 177 -8.12 -19.20 -13.87
N LEU A 178 -8.22 -17.88 -13.70
CA LEU A 178 -9.29 -17.25 -12.93
C LEU A 178 -10.62 -17.38 -13.67
N LYS A 179 -11.62 -17.99 -13.01
CA LYS A 179 -12.97 -18.19 -13.56
C LYS A 179 -13.94 -17.08 -13.14
#